data_fe430ba41da5e9878e5d5a197289a349
#
_entry.id   fe430ba41da5e9878e5d5a197289a349
#
_cell.length_a   1.000
_cell.length_b   1.000
_cell.length_c   1.000
_cell.angle_alpha   90.00
_cell.angle_beta   90.00
_cell.angle_gamma   90.00
#
_symmetry.space_group_name_H-M   'P 1'
#
loop_
_entity.id
_entity.type
_entity.pdbx_description
1 polymer ?
#
loop_
_entity_poly.entity_id
_entity_poly.type
_entity_poly.pdbx_seq_one_letter_code
_entity_poly.pdbx_strand_id
1 'polypeptide(L)'
;MDQPGTIAVLGSANLDIVVPVPRHPVTGETVLGGDHTLVPGGKGANQAVAAARLGGSVSFVGRVGDDDAGETLRSSLEADGVDTKIGRAHV
;
A
#
# COMPACT_ATOMS: atom_id res chain seq x y z
N MET A 1 17.89 -2.47 29.10
CA MET A 1 16.71 -2.65 28.23
C MET A 1 17.12 -2.39 26.80
N ASP A 2 16.90 -3.37 25.96
CA ASP A 2 17.25 -3.24 24.56
C ASP A 2 16.26 -2.35 23.84
N GLN A 3 16.76 -1.48 23.01
CA GLN A 3 15.90 -0.72 22.12
C GLN A 3 15.39 -1.64 21.00
N PRO A 4 14.15 -1.50 20.60
CA PRO A 4 13.66 -2.27 19.46
C PRO A 4 14.51 -1.96 18.23
N GLY A 5 14.84 -2.97 17.48
CA GLY A 5 15.58 -2.82 16.26
C GLY A 5 14.79 -2.06 15.22
N THR A 6 15.49 -1.42 14.29
CA THR A 6 14.89 -0.79 13.13
C THR A 6 14.65 -1.84 12.06
N ILE A 7 13.48 -1.82 11.47
CA ILE A 7 13.10 -2.73 10.39
C ILE A 7 13.00 -1.90 9.10
N ALA A 8 13.73 -2.34 8.08
CA ALA A 8 13.63 -1.74 6.77
C ALA A 8 12.92 -2.72 5.83
N VAL A 9 11.88 -2.27 5.18
CA VAL A 9 11.15 -3.06 4.19
C VAL A 9 11.41 -2.46 2.83
N LEU A 10 12.03 -3.23 1.95
CA LEU A 10 12.22 -2.87 0.55
C LEU A 10 11.20 -3.65 -0.26
N GLY A 11 10.28 -2.95 -0.89
CA GLY A 11 9.23 -3.65 -1.62
C GLY A 11 8.33 -2.72 -2.40
N SER A 12 7.16 -3.25 -2.75
CA SER A 12 6.19 -2.55 -3.56
C SER A 12 5.07 -1.94 -2.73
N ALA A 13 4.53 -0.84 -3.22
CA ALA A 13 3.30 -0.24 -2.74
C ALA A 13 2.43 0.06 -3.96
N ASN A 14 1.15 -0.22 -3.85
CA ASN A 14 0.20 0.06 -4.93
C ASN A 14 -1.15 0.45 -4.37
N LEU A 15 -1.95 1.04 -5.22
CA LEU A 15 -3.31 1.40 -4.90
C LEU A 15 -4.23 0.45 -5.67
N ASP A 16 -4.97 -0.35 -4.93
CA ASP A 16 -5.87 -1.35 -5.49
C ASP A 16 -7.24 -0.73 -5.75
N ILE A 17 -7.80 -1.01 -6.92
CA ILE A 17 -9.17 -0.63 -7.25
C ILE A 17 -10.07 -1.81 -6.92
N VAL A 18 -10.94 -1.64 -5.94
CA VAL A 18 -11.85 -2.70 -5.48
C VAL A 18 -13.25 -2.37 -5.97
N VAL A 19 -13.83 -3.28 -6.73
CA VAL A 19 -15.18 -3.13 -7.29
C VAL A 19 -16.05 -4.28 -6.79
N PRO A 20 -17.07 -4.01 -5.99
CA PRO A 20 -17.99 -5.07 -5.58
C PRO A 20 -18.86 -5.50 -6.77
N VAL A 21 -19.03 -6.81 -6.92
CA VAL A 21 -19.86 -7.39 -7.97
C VAL A 21 -20.84 -8.40 -7.35
N PRO A 22 -22.02 -8.61 -7.97
CA PRO A 22 -23.04 -9.51 -7.39
C PRO A 22 -22.62 -10.98 -7.46
N ARG A 23 -21.73 -11.33 -8.36
CA ARG A 23 -21.20 -12.68 -8.51
C ARG A 23 -19.91 -12.66 -9.29
N HIS A 24 -19.19 -13.76 -9.23
CA HIS A 24 -17.96 -13.91 -10.00
C HIS A 24 -18.29 -14.02 -11.49
N PRO A 25 -17.73 -13.17 -12.36
CA PRO A 25 -18.00 -13.26 -13.80
C PRO A 25 -17.38 -14.53 -14.40
N VAL A 26 -18.09 -15.11 -15.38
CA VAL A 26 -17.54 -16.19 -16.18
C VAL A 26 -16.80 -15.62 -17.40
N THR A 27 -16.00 -16.46 -18.06
CA THR A 27 -15.20 -16.04 -19.21
C THR A 27 -16.07 -15.35 -20.28
N GLY A 28 -15.64 -14.16 -20.69
CA GLY A 28 -16.33 -13.38 -21.71
C GLY A 28 -17.56 -12.61 -21.23
N GLU A 29 -17.88 -12.72 -19.95
CA GLU A 29 -19.06 -12.05 -19.39
C GLU A 29 -18.72 -10.65 -18.89
N THR A 30 -19.63 -9.72 -19.09
CA THR A 30 -19.58 -8.39 -18.50
C THR A 30 -20.57 -8.33 -17.35
N VAL A 31 -20.08 -8.00 -16.16
CA VAL A 31 -20.91 -7.83 -14.96
C VAL A 31 -20.83 -6.40 -14.49
N LEU A 32 -21.98 -5.78 -14.22
CA LEU A 32 -22.00 -4.43 -13.64
C LEU A 32 -21.63 -4.52 -12.16
N GLY A 33 -20.65 -3.71 -11.77
CA GLY A 33 -20.22 -3.59 -10.38
C GLY A 33 -20.82 -2.36 -9.71
N GLY A 34 -20.66 -2.31 -8.40
CA GLY A 34 -20.99 -1.11 -7.62
C GLY A 34 -19.87 -0.08 -7.69
N ASP A 35 -19.94 0.93 -6.83
CA ASP A 35 -18.92 1.97 -6.76
C ASP A 35 -17.57 1.37 -6.36
N HIS A 36 -16.53 1.80 -7.06
CA HIS A 36 -15.18 1.34 -6.74
C HIS A 36 -14.63 2.04 -5.50
N THR A 37 -13.72 1.35 -4.83
CA THR A 37 -12.96 1.88 -3.70
C THR A 37 -11.48 1.72 -3.99
N LEU A 38 -10.70 2.72 -3.61
CA LEU A 38 -9.25 2.68 -3.74
C LEU A 38 -8.65 2.25 -2.39
N VAL A 39 -7.88 1.17 -2.41
CA VAL A 39 -7.31 0.59 -1.19
C VAL A 39 -5.80 0.51 -1.33
N PRO A 40 -5.03 1.13 -0.42
CA PRO A 40 -3.58 0.96 -0.44
C PRO A 40 -3.21 -0.52 -0.26
N GLY A 41 -2.26 -0.98 -1.07
CA GLY A 41 -1.84 -2.37 -1.08
C GLY A 41 -0.36 -2.51 -1.45
N GLY A 42 -0.01 -3.70 -1.84
CA GLY A 42 1.36 -4.12 -2.11
C GLY A 42 1.90 -4.94 -0.95
N LYS A 43 2.56 -6.05 -1.25
CA LYS A 43 3.06 -6.96 -0.21
C LYS A 43 4.04 -6.26 0.73
N GLY A 44 4.99 -5.50 0.16
CA GLY A 44 5.96 -4.76 0.97
C GLY A 44 5.32 -3.73 1.86
N ALA A 45 4.40 -2.92 1.32
CA ALA A 45 3.69 -1.92 2.09
C ALA A 45 2.86 -2.57 3.21
N ASN A 46 2.17 -3.66 2.92
CA ASN A 46 1.38 -4.37 3.92
C ASN A 46 2.25 -4.96 5.05
N GLN A 47 3.43 -5.47 4.72
CA GLN A 47 4.38 -5.95 5.72
C GLN A 47 4.88 -4.81 6.61
N ALA A 48 5.18 -3.66 6.03
CA ALA A 48 5.63 -2.50 6.78
C ALA A 48 4.55 -2.00 7.75
N VAL A 49 3.32 -1.93 7.31
CA VAL A 49 2.18 -1.53 8.14
C VAL A 49 1.97 -2.52 9.28
N ALA A 50 2.00 -3.81 9.00
CA ALA A 50 1.82 -4.84 10.04
C ALA A 50 2.92 -4.74 11.10
N ALA A 51 4.16 -4.59 10.69
CA ALA A 51 5.27 -4.45 11.62
C ALA A 51 5.16 -3.18 12.48
N ALA A 52 4.76 -2.06 11.87
CA ALA A 52 4.58 -0.80 12.59
C ALA A 52 3.44 -0.89 13.61
N ARG A 53 2.33 -1.53 13.24
CA ARG A 53 1.19 -1.71 14.15
C ARG A 53 1.51 -2.62 15.34
N LEU A 54 2.49 -3.49 15.17
CA LEU A 54 2.99 -4.34 16.27
C LEU A 54 4.05 -3.64 17.12
N GLY A 55 4.30 -2.37 16.89
CA GLY A 55 5.22 -1.58 17.70
C GLY A 55 6.64 -1.49 17.17
N GLY A 56 6.90 -2.00 15.98
CA GLY A 56 8.22 -1.90 15.36
C GLY A 56 8.55 -0.50 14.89
N SER A 57 9.84 -0.18 14.86
CA SER A 57 10.35 1.03 14.21
C SER A 57 10.64 0.67 12.74
N VAL A 58 9.78 1.10 11.84
CA VAL A 58 9.77 0.61 10.47
C VAL A 58 10.01 1.73 9.47
N SER A 59 10.93 1.49 8.55
CA SER A 59 11.14 2.31 7.36
C SER A 59 10.73 1.50 6.12
N PHE A 60 10.03 2.15 5.22
CA PHE A 60 9.68 1.55 3.93
C PHE A 60 10.49 2.22 2.83
N VAL A 61 11.15 1.41 2.01
CA VAL A 61 11.93 1.86 0.86
C VAL A 61 11.27 1.29 -0.40
N GLY A 62 10.83 2.17 -1.28
CA GLY A 62 10.15 1.74 -2.49
C GLY A 62 10.06 2.87 -3.49
N ARG A 63 9.20 2.69 -4.47
CA ARG A 63 8.98 3.68 -5.52
C ARG A 63 7.50 3.77 -5.85
N VAL A 64 7.01 4.99 -5.99
CA VAL A 64 5.62 5.25 -6.36
C VAL A 64 5.60 6.27 -7.51
N GLY A 65 4.45 6.40 -8.16
CA GLY A 65 4.29 7.41 -9.19
C GLY A 65 4.35 8.81 -8.61
N ASP A 66 4.81 9.76 -9.42
CA ASP A 66 4.80 11.18 -9.06
C ASP A 66 3.43 11.77 -9.41
N ASP A 67 2.41 11.33 -8.71
CA ASP A 67 1.01 11.65 -8.95
C ASP A 67 0.21 11.56 -7.63
N ASP A 68 -1.09 11.78 -7.72
CA ASP A 68 -1.98 11.75 -6.55
C ASP A 68 -2.02 10.36 -5.90
N ALA A 69 -1.98 9.30 -6.70
CA ALA A 69 -1.96 7.94 -6.19
C ALA A 69 -0.68 7.68 -5.36
N GLY A 70 0.46 8.13 -5.87
CA GLY A 70 1.74 8.02 -5.14
C GLY A 70 1.72 8.77 -3.82
N GLU A 71 1.17 9.97 -3.80
CA GLU A 71 1.06 10.76 -2.58
C GLU A 71 0.08 10.13 -1.58
N THR A 72 -1.03 9.57 -2.07
CA THR A 72 -1.98 8.83 -1.22
C THR A 72 -1.31 7.64 -0.55
N LEU A 73 -0.51 6.88 -1.30
CA LEU A 73 0.21 5.73 -0.76
C LEU A 73 1.21 6.14 0.31
N ARG A 74 1.98 7.21 0.06
CA ARG A 74 2.94 7.71 1.04
C ARG A 74 2.26 8.15 2.32
N SER A 75 1.20 8.94 2.19
CA SER A 75 0.44 9.44 3.34
C SER A 75 -0.18 8.31 4.14
N SER A 76 -0.67 7.26 3.47
CA SER A 76 -1.24 6.09 4.14
C SER A 76 -0.20 5.36 4.99
N LEU A 77 1.01 5.17 4.48
CA LEU A 77 2.09 4.54 5.22
C LEU A 77 2.50 5.39 6.43
N GLU A 78 2.63 6.69 6.24
CA GLU A 78 2.99 7.61 7.33
C GLU A 78 1.92 7.64 8.42
N ALA A 79 0.65 7.54 8.05
CA ALA A 79 -0.44 7.50 9.02
C ALA A 79 -0.39 6.26 9.91
N ASP A 80 0.18 5.16 9.40
CA ASP A 80 0.41 3.94 10.18
C ASP A 80 1.76 3.94 10.92
N GLY A 81 2.47 5.05 10.92
CA GLY A 81 3.72 5.19 11.66
C GLY A 81 4.95 4.65 10.93
N VAL A 82 4.86 4.45 9.63
CA VAL A 82 5.99 3.99 8.82
C VAL A 82 6.77 5.20 8.32
N ASP A 83 8.08 5.19 8.53
CA ASP A 83 8.97 6.19 7.94
C ASP A 83 9.17 5.86 6.45
N THR A 84 8.87 6.80 5.59
CA THR A 84 8.88 6.55 4.16
C THR A 84 10.12 7.12 3.49
N LYS A 85 10.84 6.25 2.78
CA LYS A 85 11.94 6.62 1.89
C LYS A 85 11.54 6.19 0.49
N ILE A 86 10.65 6.97 -0.12
CA ILE A 86 9.99 6.58 -1.34
C ILE A 86 10.50 7.44 -2.48
N GLY A 87 11.06 6.78 -3.50
CA GLY A 87 11.37 7.42 -4.75
C GLY A 87 10.11 7.62 -5.58
N ARG A 88 10.11 8.64 -6.43
CA ARG A 88 9.01 8.93 -7.35
C ARG A 88 9.47 8.68 -8.75
N ALA A 89 8.64 8.00 -9.53
CA ALA A 89 8.92 7.70 -10.92
C ALA A 89 8.04 8.57 -11.81
N HIS A 90 8.66 9.24 -12.77
CA HIS A 90 7.92 9.88 -13.84
C HIS A 90 7.49 8.83 -14.86
N VAL A 91 6.26 8.92 -15.27
CA VAL A 91 5.67 8.00 -16.26
C VAL A 91 5.40 8.76 -17.54
#